data_b435ca4914bba860c8e66fde038654ac
#
_entry.id   b435ca4914bba860c8e66fde038654ac
#
_cell.length_a   1.000
_cell.length_b   1.000
_cell.length_c   1.000
_cell.angle_alpha   90.00
_cell.angle_beta   90.00
_cell.angle_gamma   90.00
#
_symmetry.space_group_name_H-M   'P 1'
#
loop_
_entity.id
_entity.type
_entity.pdbx_description
1 polymer ?
#
loop_
_entity_poly.entity_id
_entity_poly.type
_entity_poly.pdbx_seq_one_letter_code
_entity_poly.pdbx_strand_id
1 'polypeptide(L)'
;MKPIKLYIVCGFLGTGKTRCIHELMKGYRGKVAHISAEKGRTESCADDTLYIYPHKGTTLKGMAYEIAAFCERVRPEAVWLEWNGTVPIEQLVRLFQDKRLKRLFRQECIIFTTTPQNCRYLLASPETAVYGQLSEAEKVVIYASSTAEYEKTAAFLKKIHMPKSIYSGDTLNKDETRQRILKSRGGYGGILTVATLIAFASIYAYLLLNTDPYYNSARKVLTFWTATLLQALPFLTAGVLLSSALQLFVPAGWIEKLLCRSHFTGVLTALVAAFCFPLCDCGAVPVFRGLMVRKVPVSTALTFMLAGPLINPVVLVSTYVAFAGNEAVFWWRTLGGMATVFVISVTFFAYKPEKTMPVGTVPTATCRRFGERAKENGFLRYTDHGRGDFFRVIPYVCAGAFISAVFQVYGGTFSATVGDLGLLVIPCMMAAAFFMSVCSTADAVIARNFSAFVPTAGIIGFLIFGPMADLKNYLLMRAYFSSSFVYRLITTIFIVTAFTAAMYVLVTKGV
;
A
#
# COMPACT_ATOMS: atom_id res chain seq x y z
N MET A 1 -24.73 -13.22 -25.96
CA MET A 1 -23.82 -14.37 -25.77
C MET A 1 -23.28 -14.31 -24.34
N LYS A 2 -23.16 -15.47 -23.66
CA LYS A 2 -22.46 -15.52 -22.38
C LYS A 2 -20.99 -15.19 -22.62
N PRO A 3 -20.34 -14.35 -21.78
CA PRO A 3 -18.93 -14.02 -21.97
C PRO A 3 -18.06 -15.29 -21.82
N ILE A 4 -17.07 -15.43 -22.69
CA ILE A 4 -16.10 -16.52 -22.71
C ILE A 4 -15.17 -16.37 -21.47
N LYS A 5 -14.98 -17.43 -20.71
CA LYS A 5 -14.08 -17.41 -19.55
C LYS A 5 -12.62 -17.38 -20.04
N LEU A 6 -11.84 -16.43 -19.55
CA LEU A 6 -10.43 -16.27 -19.90
C LEU A 6 -9.53 -16.63 -18.72
N TYR A 7 -8.68 -17.62 -18.93
CA TYR A 7 -7.60 -18.00 -18.02
C TYR A 7 -6.27 -17.60 -18.65
N ILE A 8 -5.44 -16.88 -17.92
CA ILE A 8 -4.15 -16.39 -18.41
C ILE A 8 -3.05 -17.12 -17.66
N VAL A 9 -2.12 -17.72 -18.40
CA VAL A 9 -0.94 -18.39 -17.84
C VAL A 9 0.30 -17.65 -18.32
N CYS A 10 1.11 -17.19 -17.37
CA CYS A 10 2.32 -16.40 -17.61
C CYS A 10 3.51 -16.96 -16.82
N GLY A 11 4.72 -16.47 -17.09
CA GLY A 11 5.97 -16.94 -16.50
C GLY A 11 7.10 -17.02 -17.50
N PHE A 12 8.32 -17.31 -17.03
CA PHE A 12 9.50 -17.46 -17.89
C PHE A 12 9.34 -18.54 -18.98
N LEU A 13 10.18 -18.46 -20.01
CA LEU A 13 10.31 -19.54 -20.99
C LEU A 13 10.78 -20.84 -20.27
N GLY A 14 10.18 -21.97 -20.61
CA GLY A 14 10.54 -23.27 -20.03
C GLY A 14 10.04 -23.52 -18.60
N THR A 15 9.16 -22.69 -18.03
CA THR A 15 8.60 -22.88 -16.67
C THR A 15 7.39 -23.81 -16.62
N GLY A 16 7.04 -24.47 -17.74
CA GLY A 16 5.92 -25.41 -17.79
C GLY A 16 4.55 -24.75 -17.98
N LYS A 17 4.46 -23.58 -18.61
CA LYS A 17 3.18 -22.90 -18.91
C LYS A 17 2.23 -23.81 -19.68
N THR A 18 2.68 -24.34 -20.82
CA THR A 18 1.89 -25.24 -21.66
C THR A 18 1.47 -26.51 -20.90
N ARG A 19 2.38 -27.09 -20.09
CA ARG A 19 2.06 -28.26 -19.22
C ARG A 19 0.97 -27.89 -18.20
N CYS A 20 1.07 -26.70 -17.59
CA CYS A 20 0.06 -26.20 -16.65
C CYS A 20 -1.32 -26.07 -17.31
N ILE A 21 -1.35 -25.49 -18.52
CA ILE A 21 -2.58 -25.36 -19.32
C ILE A 21 -3.19 -26.73 -19.61
N HIS A 22 -2.41 -27.69 -20.08
CA HIS A 22 -2.90 -29.04 -20.38
C HIS A 22 -3.52 -29.74 -19.17
N GLU A 23 -2.85 -29.68 -18.02
CA GLU A 23 -3.36 -30.29 -16.80
C GLU A 23 -4.65 -29.61 -16.30
N LEU A 24 -4.76 -28.32 -16.44
CA LEU A 24 -5.94 -27.58 -16.02
C LEU A 24 -7.12 -27.74 -16.99
N MET A 25 -6.84 -27.87 -18.30
CA MET A 25 -7.86 -28.14 -19.33
C MET A 25 -8.53 -29.49 -19.15
N LYS A 26 -7.80 -30.55 -18.73
CA LYS A 26 -8.37 -31.89 -18.43
C LYS A 26 -9.50 -31.82 -17.39
N GLY A 27 -9.48 -30.85 -16.48
CA GLY A 27 -10.51 -30.66 -15.45
C GLY A 27 -11.68 -29.76 -15.84
N TYR A 28 -11.68 -29.21 -17.07
CA TYR A 28 -12.73 -28.32 -17.52
C TYR A 28 -13.80 -29.08 -18.34
N ARG A 29 -15.07 -28.93 -17.92
CA ARG A 29 -16.21 -29.51 -18.65
C ARG A 29 -16.78 -28.45 -19.60
N GLY A 30 -16.53 -28.57 -20.89
CA GLY A 30 -17.01 -27.63 -21.90
C GLY A 30 -16.01 -27.45 -23.03
N LYS A 31 -16.41 -26.77 -24.12
CA LYS A 31 -15.54 -26.52 -25.27
C LYS A 31 -14.47 -25.50 -24.89
N VAL A 32 -13.21 -25.88 -25.04
CA VAL A 32 -12.04 -25.07 -24.68
C VAL A 32 -11.23 -24.72 -25.92
N ALA A 33 -10.54 -23.58 -25.90
CA ALA A 33 -9.57 -23.19 -26.90
C ALA A 33 -8.28 -22.70 -26.27
N HIS A 34 -7.18 -22.89 -26.94
CA HIS A 34 -5.86 -22.43 -26.51
C HIS A 34 -5.37 -21.30 -27.42
N ILE A 35 -4.89 -20.22 -26.82
CA ILE A 35 -4.23 -19.12 -27.52
C ILE A 35 -2.81 -19.02 -26.98
N SER A 36 -1.80 -19.20 -27.84
CA SER A 36 -0.40 -19.11 -27.46
C SER A 36 0.24 -17.87 -28.07
N ALA A 37 0.79 -16.99 -27.20
CA ALA A 37 1.59 -15.84 -27.61
C ALA A 37 3.10 -16.14 -27.60
N GLU A 38 3.48 -17.42 -27.52
CA GLU A 38 4.87 -17.88 -27.46
C GLU A 38 5.05 -19.15 -28.29
N LYS A 39 6.16 -19.26 -29.02
CA LYS A 39 6.52 -20.49 -29.72
C LYS A 39 7.19 -21.46 -28.73
N GLY A 40 6.41 -22.29 -28.09
CA GLY A 40 6.89 -23.34 -27.18
C GLY A 40 7.52 -24.54 -27.92
N ARG A 41 8.21 -25.40 -27.13
CA ARG A 41 8.73 -26.68 -27.62
C ARG A 41 7.68 -27.78 -27.63
N THR A 42 6.58 -27.58 -26.91
CA THR A 42 5.50 -28.56 -26.72
C THR A 42 4.28 -28.08 -27.53
N GLU A 43 3.71 -28.95 -28.33
CA GLU A 43 2.48 -28.68 -29.07
C GLU A 43 1.28 -28.59 -28.12
N SER A 44 0.28 -27.82 -28.53
CA SER A 44 -0.96 -27.70 -27.79
C SER A 44 -1.78 -28.99 -27.88
N CYS A 45 -2.37 -29.41 -26.75
CA CYS A 45 -3.31 -30.56 -26.75
C CYS A 45 -4.76 -30.12 -26.99
N ALA A 46 -5.02 -28.85 -27.30
CA ALA A 46 -6.37 -28.42 -27.65
C ALA A 46 -6.62 -28.62 -29.14
N ASP A 47 -7.81 -29.16 -29.49
CA ASP A 47 -8.23 -29.29 -30.87
C ASP A 47 -8.28 -27.97 -31.63
N ASP A 48 -8.63 -26.88 -30.89
CA ASP A 48 -8.69 -25.52 -31.39
C ASP A 48 -7.57 -24.67 -30.76
N THR A 49 -6.47 -24.43 -31.50
CA THR A 49 -5.33 -23.61 -31.05
C THR A 49 -5.09 -22.47 -32.02
N LEU A 50 -4.88 -21.25 -31.45
CA LEU A 50 -4.44 -20.04 -32.16
C LEU A 50 -3.05 -19.62 -31.68
N TYR A 51 -2.12 -19.44 -32.62
CA TYR A 51 -0.80 -18.89 -32.31
C TYR A 51 -0.73 -17.42 -32.70
N ILE A 52 -0.40 -16.56 -31.74
CA ILE A 52 -0.28 -15.13 -31.94
C ILE A 52 1.12 -14.69 -31.53
N TYR A 53 1.92 -14.31 -32.49
CA TYR A 53 3.28 -13.85 -32.19
C TYR A 53 3.35 -12.31 -32.24
N PRO A 54 3.76 -11.65 -31.16
CA PRO A 54 4.05 -10.23 -31.20
C PRO A 54 5.36 -9.99 -31.94
N HIS A 55 5.31 -9.92 -33.29
CA HIS A 55 6.45 -9.53 -34.11
C HIS A 55 6.54 -7.99 -34.25
N LYS A 56 7.77 -7.48 -34.56
CA LYS A 56 7.96 -6.09 -34.99
C LYS A 56 7.09 -5.85 -36.24
N GLY A 57 5.99 -5.10 -36.06
CA GLY A 57 5.02 -4.81 -37.13
C GLY A 57 3.58 -5.28 -36.87
N THR A 58 3.36 -6.22 -35.96
CA THR A 58 1.99 -6.62 -35.57
C THR A 58 1.39 -5.58 -34.63
N THR A 59 0.34 -4.91 -35.05
CA THR A 59 -0.36 -3.96 -34.18
C THR A 59 -1.23 -4.68 -33.17
N LEU A 60 -1.34 -4.16 -31.96
CA LEU A 60 -2.26 -4.71 -30.93
C LEU A 60 -3.70 -4.83 -31.42
N LYS A 61 -4.12 -3.93 -32.35
CA LYS A 61 -5.44 -4.01 -33.00
C LYS A 61 -5.57 -5.20 -33.94
N GLY A 62 -4.51 -5.56 -34.65
CA GLY A 62 -4.47 -6.75 -35.51
C GLY A 62 -4.60 -8.03 -34.69
N MET A 63 -3.83 -8.15 -33.61
CA MET A 63 -3.94 -9.28 -32.68
C MET A 63 -5.35 -9.39 -32.06
N ALA A 64 -5.94 -8.26 -31.69
CA ALA A 64 -7.31 -8.25 -31.15
C ALA A 64 -8.34 -8.74 -32.17
N TYR A 65 -8.15 -8.41 -33.46
CA TYR A 65 -9.01 -8.86 -34.53
C TYR A 65 -8.90 -10.39 -34.75
N GLU A 66 -7.66 -10.91 -34.80
CA GLU A 66 -7.41 -12.34 -34.96
C GLU A 66 -8.00 -13.18 -33.82
N ILE A 67 -7.83 -12.73 -32.57
CA ILE A 67 -8.42 -13.38 -31.39
C ILE A 67 -9.96 -13.38 -31.49
N ALA A 68 -10.55 -12.24 -31.85
CA ALA A 68 -12.01 -12.12 -31.95
C ALA A 68 -12.57 -13.02 -33.04
N ALA A 69 -11.97 -13.01 -34.24
CA ALA A 69 -12.36 -13.85 -35.37
C ALA A 69 -12.24 -15.36 -35.06
N PHE A 70 -11.14 -15.75 -34.37
CA PHE A 70 -10.95 -17.11 -33.90
C PHE A 70 -12.05 -17.52 -32.91
N CYS A 71 -12.36 -16.71 -31.92
CA CYS A 71 -13.39 -17.02 -30.93
C CYS A 71 -14.82 -17.05 -31.52
N GLU A 72 -15.09 -16.23 -32.52
CA GLU A 72 -16.38 -16.26 -33.26
C GLU A 72 -16.55 -17.54 -34.03
N ARG A 73 -15.47 -18.04 -34.65
CA ARG A 73 -15.43 -19.31 -35.41
C ARG A 73 -15.57 -20.53 -34.51
N VAL A 74 -14.76 -20.60 -33.44
CA VAL A 74 -14.65 -21.76 -32.55
C VAL A 74 -15.78 -21.81 -31.52
N ARG A 75 -16.26 -20.63 -31.05
CA ARG A 75 -17.26 -20.46 -29.99
C ARG A 75 -16.95 -21.25 -28.72
N PRO A 76 -15.75 -21.07 -28.14
CA PRO A 76 -15.37 -21.77 -26.91
C PRO A 76 -16.12 -21.23 -25.71
N GLU A 77 -16.31 -22.06 -24.68
CA GLU A 77 -16.82 -21.63 -23.36
C GLU A 77 -15.71 -21.04 -22.50
N ALA A 78 -14.47 -21.52 -22.69
CA ALA A 78 -13.28 -21.02 -22.01
C ALA A 78 -12.08 -20.97 -22.96
N VAL A 79 -11.25 -19.94 -22.76
CA VAL A 79 -10.00 -19.73 -23.48
C VAL A 79 -8.85 -19.70 -22.47
N TRP A 80 -7.81 -20.47 -22.80
CA TRP A 80 -6.54 -20.47 -22.09
C TRP A 80 -5.53 -19.69 -22.91
N LEU A 81 -5.04 -18.57 -22.35
CA LEU A 81 -4.06 -17.72 -22.99
C LEU A 81 -2.70 -17.94 -22.36
N GLU A 82 -1.76 -18.46 -23.14
CA GLU A 82 -0.35 -18.54 -22.78
C GLU A 82 0.35 -17.25 -23.18
N TRP A 83 0.76 -16.46 -22.17
CA TRP A 83 1.42 -15.18 -22.41
C TRP A 83 2.93 -15.32 -22.42
N ASN A 84 3.59 -14.56 -23.29
CA ASN A 84 5.04 -14.58 -23.43
C ASN A 84 5.73 -13.98 -22.19
N GLY A 85 6.70 -14.72 -21.63
CA GLY A 85 7.43 -14.32 -20.42
C GLY A 85 8.29 -13.08 -20.58
N THR A 86 8.69 -12.74 -21.80
CA THR A 86 9.53 -11.54 -22.07
C THR A 86 8.71 -10.29 -22.35
N VAL A 87 7.40 -10.41 -22.52
CA VAL A 87 6.51 -9.30 -22.85
C VAL A 87 5.83 -8.77 -21.60
N PRO A 88 5.90 -7.45 -21.34
CA PRO A 88 5.25 -6.84 -20.21
C PRO A 88 3.75 -7.11 -20.16
N ILE A 89 3.22 -7.35 -18.95
CA ILE A 89 1.79 -7.64 -18.72
C ILE A 89 0.89 -6.45 -19.17
N GLU A 90 1.43 -5.24 -19.17
CA GLU A 90 0.74 -4.04 -19.62
C GLU A 90 0.33 -4.11 -21.10
N GLN A 91 1.10 -4.81 -21.93
CA GLN A 91 0.72 -5.02 -23.33
C GLN A 91 -0.49 -5.96 -23.45
N LEU A 92 -0.56 -6.98 -22.62
CA LEU A 92 -1.74 -7.84 -22.50
C LEU A 92 -2.96 -7.04 -22.07
N VAL A 93 -2.79 -6.16 -21.07
CA VAL A 93 -3.87 -5.28 -20.61
C VAL A 93 -4.37 -4.41 -21.75
N ARG A 94 -3.46 -3.78 -22.50
CA ARG A 94 -3.82 -2.92 -23.66
C ARG A 94 -4.51 -3.73 -24.76
N LEU A 95 -4.09 -4.95 -25.03
CA LEU A 95 -4.71 -5.85 -26.01
C LEU A 95 -6.19 -6.11 -25.65
N PHE A 96 -6.48 -6.44 -24.40
CA PHE A 96 -7.84 -6.71 -23.93
C PHE A 96 -8.67 -5.46 -23.63
N GLN A 97 -8.09 -4.25 -23.76
CA GLN A 97 -8.83 -2.98 -23.77
C GLN A 97 -9.54 -2.73 -25.12
N ASP A 98 -9.22 -3.49 -26.18
CA ASP A 98 -9.96 -3.41 -27.43
C ASP A 98 -11.44 -3.73 -27.19
N LYS A 99 -12.34 -2.92 -27.82
CA LYS A 99 -13.80 -2.98 -27.61
C LYS A 99 -14.40 -4.35 -27.94
N ARG A 100 -13.78 -5.09 -28.89
CA ARG A 100 -14.25 -6.41 -29.34
C ARG A 100 -13.93 -7.45 -28.29
N LEU A 101 -12.67 -7.57 -27.86
CA LEU A 101 -12.23 -8.54 -26.86
C LEU A 101 -12.88 -8.31 -25.50
N LYS A 102 -13.05 -7.05 -25.14
CA LYS A 102 -13.67 -6.66 -23.86
C LYS A 102 -15.12 -7.13 -23.72
N ARG A 103 -15.85 -7.25 -24.84
CA ARG A 103 -17.23 -7.77 -24.86
C ARG A 103 -17.30 -9.30 -24.88
N LEU A 104 -16.27 -9.92 -25.43
CA LEU A 104 -16.22 -11.38 -25.62
C LEU A 104 -15.77 -12.11 -24.37
N PHE A 105 -14.80 -11.55 -23.62
CA PHE A 105 -14.12 -12.26 -22.55
C PHE A 105 -14.49 -11.76 -21.15
N ARG A 106 -14.54 -12.72 -20.21
CA ARG A 106 -14.52 -12.50 -18.78
C ARG A 106 -13.28 -13.17 -18.19
N GLN A 107 -12.37 -12.37 -17.66
CA GLN A 107 -11.18 -12.91 -17.00
C GLN A 107 -11.56 -13.60 -15.69
N GLU A 108 -11.14 -14.85 -15.54
CA GLU A 108 -11.37 -15.65 -14.34
C GLU A 108 -10.14 -15.66 -13.42
N CYS A 109 -8.93 -15.88 -13.96
CA CYS A 109 -7.71 -16.01 -13.16
C CYS A 109 -6.45 -15.76 -13.99
N ILE A 110 -5.43 -15.15 -13.34
CA ILE A 110 -4.05 -15.09 -13.84
C ILE A 110 -3.21 -16.06 -13.01
N ILE A 111 -2.54 -16.99 -13.69
CA ILE A 111 -1.70 -18.03 -13.10
C ILE A 111 -0.25 -17.79 -13.54
N PHE A 112 0.66 -17.71 -12.59
CA PHE A 112 2.09 -17.59 -12.85
C PHE A 112 2.77 -18.94 -12.64
N THR A 113 3.54 -19.38 -13.63
CA THR A 113 4.32 -20.62 -13.52
C THR A 113 5.80 -20.31 -13.33
N THR A 114 6.47 -21.05 -12.46
CA THR A 114 7.90 -20.86 -12.18
C THR A 114 8.58 -22.15 -11.75
N THR A 115 9.93 -22.13 -11.78
CA THR A 115 10.80 -23.16 -11.23
C THR A 115 11.72 -22.56 -10.19
N PRO A 116 12.31 -23.36 -9.26
CA PRO A 116 13.26 -22.86 -8.27
C PRO A 116 14.46 -22.09 -8.87
N GLN A 117 14.94 -22.54 -10.03
CA GLN A 117 16.05 -21.89 -10.74
C GLN A 117 15.64 -20.51 -11.24
N ASN A 118 14.46 -20.38 -11.87
CA ASN A 118 13.97 -19.12 -12.42
C ASN A 118 13.58 -18.10 -11.35
N CYS A 119 13.18 -18.55 -10.15
CA CYS A 119 12.95 -17.66 -9.02
C CYS A 119 14.20 -16.89 -8.59
N ARG A 120 15.41 -17.43 -8.76
CA ARG A 120 16.66 -16.72 -8.46
C ARG A 120 16.91 -15.55 -9.41
N TYR A 121 16.51 -15.67 -10.68
CA TYR A 121 16.61 -14.58 -11.66
C TYR A 121 15.63 -13.42 -11.38
N LEU A 122 14.49 -13.68 -10.75
CA LEU A 122 13.56 -12.63 -10.32
C LEU A 122 14.17 -11.66 -9.31
N LEU A 123 15.15 -12.11 -8.52
CA LEU A 123 15.90 -11.25 -7.59
C LEU A 123 16.93 -10.36 -8.26
N ALA A 124 17.55 -10.85 -9.34
CA ALA A 124 18.63 -10.14 -10.00
C ALA A 124 18.15 -8.94 -10.83
N SER A 125 16.88 -8.93 -11.24
CA SER A 125 16.35 -7.90 -12.14
C SER A 125 14.87 -7.62 -11.87
N PRO A 126 14.51 -6.83 -10.84
CA PRO A 126 13.13 -6.54 -10.48
C PRO A 126 12.36 -5.69 -11.51
N GLU A 127 13.06 -5.11 -12.50
CA GLU A 127 12.44 -4.34 -13.59
C GLU A 127 11.99 -5.20 -14.78
N THR A 128 12.11 -6.52 -14.68
CA THR A 128 11.76 -7.43 -15.77
C THR A 128 10.25 -7.56 -15.98
N ALA A 129 9.86 -7.80 -17.24
CA ALA A 129 8.47 -8.10 -17.63
C ALA A 129 7.85 -9.22 -16.78
N VAL A 130 8.65 -10.21 -16.41
CA VAL A 130 8.24 -11.37 -15.61
C VAL A 130 7.85 -10.99 -14.19
N TYR A 131 8.54 -10.02 -13.61
CA TYR A 131 8.18 -9.52 -12.29
C TYR A 131 6.81 -8.85 -12.28
N GLY A 132 6.49 -8.04 -13.31
CA GLY A 132 5.16 -7.50 -13.51
C GLY A 132 4.09 -8.59 -13.65
N GLN A 133 4.40 -9.67 -14.35
CA GLN A 133 3.51 -10.82 -14.51
C GLN A 133 3.25 -11.55 -13.17
N LEU A 134 4.28 -11.74 -12.34
CA LEU A 134 4.13 -12.33 -11.00
C LEU A 134 3.26 -11.45 -10.10
N SER A 135 3.45 -10.14 -10.13
CA SER A 135 2.71 -9.20 -9.27
C SER A 135 1.20 -9.22 -9.53
N GLU A 136 0.80 -9.45 -10.77
CA GLU A 136 -0.60 -9.53 -11.19
C GLU A 136 -1.22 -10.93 -11.02
N ALA A 137 -0.39 -11.96 -10.82
CA ALA A 137 -0.86 -13.32 -10.69
C ALA A 137 -1.68 -13.53 -9.39
N GLU A 138 -2.83 -14.15 -9.53
CA GLU A 138 -3.66 -14.55 -8.39
C GLU A 138 -3.20 -15.88 -7.79
N LYS A 139 -2.62 -16.74 -8.61
CA LYS A 139 -2.17 -18.08 -8.25
C LYS A 139 -0.80 -18.33 -8.84
N VAL A 140 0.02 -19.05 -8.10
CA VAL A 140 1.37 -19.41 -8.54
C VAL A 140 1.49 -20.94 -8.54
N VAL A 141 2.03 -21.48 -9.62
CA VAL A 141 2.34 -22.90 -9.76
C VAL A 141 3.85 -23.06 -9.82
N ILE A 142 4.41 -23.86 -8.92
CA ILE A 142 5.85 -24.12 -8.83
C ILE A 142 6.11 -25.55 -9.31
N TYR A 143 6.93 -25.70 -10.34
CA TYR A 143 7.47 -26.99 -10.78
C TYR A 143 8.84 -27.20 -10.15
N ALA A 144 8.91 -27.97 -9.06
CA ALA A 144 10.12 -28.28 -8.32
C ALA A 144 10.44 -29.77 -8.40
N SER A 145 11.73 -30.12 -8.35
CA SER A 145 12.18 -31.51 -8.39
C SER A 145 12.03 -32.23 -7.06
N SER A 146 11.94 -31.48 -5.95
CA SER A 146 11.75 -32.03 -4.60
C SER A 146 10.84 -31.16 -3.74
N THR A 147 10.24 -31.77 -2.71
CA THR A 147 9.40 -31.06 -1.73
C THR A 147 10.19 -29.96 -1.01
N ALA A 148 11.46 -30.20 -0.68
CA ALA A 148 12.32 -29.22 -0.02
C ALA A 148 12.59 -27.97 -0.89
N GLU A 149 12.79 -28.17 -2.20
CA GLU A 149 12.93 -27.05 -3.14
C GLU A 149 11.61 -26.28 -3.32
N TYR A 150 10.49 -26.98 -3.35
CA TYR A 150 9.16 -26.35 -3.37
C TYR A 150 8.95 -25.46 -2.15
N GLU A 151 9.20 -25.96 -0.94
CA GLU A 151 9.00 -25.21 0.30
C GLU A 151 9.90 -23.97 0.37
N LYS A 152 11.20 -24.10 0.02
CA LYS A 152 12.12 -22.97 -0.06
C LYS A 152 11.65 -21.91 -1.05
N THR A 153 11.21 -22.34 -2.23
CA THR A 153 10.73 -21.43 -3.29
C THR A 153 9.40 -20.77 -2.89
N ALA A 154 8.49 -21.52 -2.29
CA ALA A 154 7.22 -21.01 -1.80
C ALA A 154 7.40 -20.00 -0.66
N ALA A 155 8.30 -20.27 0.29
CA ALA A 155 8.65 -19.35 1.36
C ALA A 155 9.28 -18.04 0.81
N PHE A 156 10.15 -18.17 -0.20
CA PHE A 156 10.76 -17.06 -0.89
C PHE A 156 9.72 -16.19 -1.63
N LEU A 157 8.81 -16.80 -2.39
CA LEU A 157 7.73 -16.08 -3.09
C LEU A 157 6.77 -15.39 -2.13
N LYS A 158 6.46 -16.02 -0.99
CA LYS A 158 5.66 -15.40 0.08
C LYS A 158 6.34 -14.15 0.66
N LYS A 159 7.66 -14.12 0.71
CA LYS A 159 8.45 -12.98 1.23
C LYS A 159 8.51 -11.82 0.24
N ILE A 160 8.56 -12.09 -1.07
CA ILE A 160 8.63 -11.06 -2.13
C ILE A 160 7.24 -10.53 -2.48
N HIS A 161 6.30 -11.44 -2.65
CA HIS A 161 4.95 -11.17 -3.09
C HIS A 161 4.01 -12.09 -2.31
N MET A 162 2.87 -11.58 -1.83
CA MET A 162 1.83 -12.43 -1.24
C MET A 162 0.90 -12.96 -2.34
N PRO A 163 1.25 -14.02 -3.08
CA PRO A 163 0.30 -14.66 -3.97
C PRO A 163 -0.84 -15.20 -3.13
N LYS A 164 -2.06 -15.07 -3.61
CA LYS A 164 -3.26 -15.54 -2.90
C LYS A 164 -3.22 -17.04 -2.66
N SER A 165 -2.58 -17.80 -3.55
CA SER A 165 -2.41 -19.25 -3.41
C SER A 165 -1.20 -19.75 -4.20
N ILE A 166 -0.39 -20.63 -3.60
CA ILE A 166 0.75 -21.28 -4.21
C ILE A 166 0.45 -22.78 -4.29
N TYR A 167 0.69 -23.38 -5.45
CA TYR A 167 0.46 -24.80 -5.72
C TYR A 167 1.73 -25.45 -6.25
N SER A 168 1.92 -26.75 -5.96
CA SER A 168 2.94 -27.56 -6.62
C SER A 168 2.43 -28.04 -7.97
N GLY A 169 3.29 -28.00 -8.99
CA GLY A 169 2.98 -28.52 -10.33
C GLY A 169 2.56 -29.99 -10.34
N ASP A 170 3.12 -30.80 -9.44
CA ASP A 170 2.81 -32.24 -9.34
C ASP A 170 1.40 -32.49 -8.76
N THR A 171 0.88 -31.55 -7.99
CA THR A 171 -0.47 -31.66 -7.42
C THR A 171 -1.58 -31.32 -8.41
N LEU A 172 -1.26 -30.79 -9.58
CA LEU A 172 -2.24 -30.48 -10.65
C LEU A 172 -2.92 -31.73 -11.22
N ASN A 173 -2.34 -32.92 -11.06
CA ASN A 173 -2.97 -34.16 -11.44
C ASN A 173 -4.22 -34.52 -10.62
N LYS A 174 -4.40 -33.90 -9.43
CA LYS A 174 -5.54 -34.11 -8.54
C LYS A 174 -6.71 -33.21 -8.94
N ASP A 175 -7.89 -33.79 -9.16
CA ASP A 175 -9.11 -33.06 -9.54
C ASP A 175 -9.47 -31.96 -8.53
N GLU A 176 -9.28 -32.22 -7.26
CA GLU A 176 -9.55 -31.25 -6.20
C GLU A 176 -8.68 -29.99 -6.34
N THR A 177 -7.39 -30.16 -6.66
CA THR A 177 -6.46 -29.03 -6.86
C THR A 177 -6.83 -28.25 -8.11
N ARG A 178 -7.18 -28.95 -9.20
CA ARG A 178 -7.65 -28.31 -10.45
C ARG A 178 -8.89 -27.47 -10.20
N GLN A 179 -9.90 -28.03 -9.52
CA GLN A 179 -11.13 -27.30 -9.20
C GLN A 179 -10.88 -26.12 -8.29
N ARG A 180 -9.95 -26.20 -7.31
CA ARG A 180 -9.56 -25.06 -6.47
C ARG A 180 -8.89 -23.95 -7.28
N ILE A 181 -8.11 -24.30 -8.29
CA ILE A 181 -7.48 -23.32 -9.20
C ILE A 181 -8.52 -22.72 -10.15
N LEU A 182 -9.44 -23.50 -10.66
CA LEU A 182 -10.50 -23.05 -11.57
C LEU A 182 -11.59 -22.26 -10.86
N LYS A 183 -11.81 -22.52 -9.57
CA LYS A 183 -12.84 -21.83 -8.77
C LYS A 183 -12.42 -20.39 -8.56
N SER A 184 -13.09 -19.45 -9.24
CA SER A 184 -13.01 -18.04 -8.93
C SER A 184 -13.49 -17.81 -7.50
N ARG A 185 -12.77 -17.03 -6.70
CA ARG A 185 -13.23 -16.65 -5.36
C ARG A 185 -14.51 -15.84 -5.47
N GLY A 186 -15.63 -16.51 -5.38
CA GLY A 186 -16.94 -15.86 -5.19
C GLY A 186 -16.92 -15.02 -3.92
N GLY A 187 -17.55 -13.87 -3.95
CA GLY A 187 -17.47 -12.78 -2.98
C GLY A 187 -18.01 -13.04 -1.57
N TYR A 188 -17.53 -14.07 -0.87
CA TYR A 188 -17.80 -14.24 0.56
C TYR A 188 -17.17 -13.14 1.44
N GLY A 189 -16.20 -12.39 0.89
CA GLY A 189 -15.58 -11.27 1.61
C GLY A 189 -16.57 -10.16 1.99
N GLY A 190 -17.57 -9.90 1.16
CA GLY A 190 -18.58 -8.89 1.45
C GLY A 190 -19.53 -9.28 2.58
N ILE A 191 -19.95 -10.54 2.62
CA ILE A 191 -20.85 -11.03 3.68
C ILE A 191 -20.12 -11.06 5.02
N LEU A 192 -18.86 -11.51 5.03
CA LEU A 192 -18.04 -11.54 6.24
C LEU A 192 -17.77 -10.13 6.78
N THR A 193 -17.49 -9.16 5.90
CA THR A 193 -17.30 -7.75 6.31
C THR A 193 -18.59 -7.13 6.85
N VAL A 194 -19.73 -7.41 6.25
CA VAL A 194 -21.04 -6.93 6.77
C VAL A 194 -21.37 -7.58 8.10
N ALA A 195 -21.16 -8.90 8.25
CA ALA A 195 -21.36 -9.60 9.51
C ALA A 195 -20.45 -9.09 10.64
N THR A 196 -19.18 -8.80 10.33
CA THR A 196 -18.25 -8.23 11.33
C THR A 196 -18.63 -6.80 11.70
N LEU A 197 -19.13 -5.98 10.76
CA LEU A 197 -19.61 -4.64 11.06
C LEU A 197 -20.88 -4.66 11.92
N ILE A 198 -21.81 -5.58 11.64
CA ILE A 198 -23.04 -5.75 12.45
C ILE A 198 -22.67 -6.23 13.86
N ALA A 199 -21.78 -7.21 13.99
CA ALA A 199 -21.31 -7.70 15.29
C ALA A 199 -20.65 -6.58 16.10
N PHE A 200 -19.80 -5.78 15.43
CA PHE A 200 -19.16 -4.63 16.05
C PHE A 200 -20.18 -3.57 16.52
N ALA A 201 -21.12 -3.22 15.66
CA ALA A 201 -22.20 -2.25 15.98
C ALA A 201 -23.05 -2.75 17.17
N SER A 202 -23.35 -4.06 17.22
CA SER A 202 -24.12 -4.66 18.31
C SER A 202 -23.36 -4.62 19.64
N ILE A 203 -22.06 -4.96 19.63
CA ILE A 203 -21.20 -4.86 20.81
C ILE A 203 -21.07 -3.41 21.27
N TYR A 204 -20.89 -2.48 20.34
CA TYR A 204 -20.81 -1.06 20.63
C TYR A 204 -22.12 -0.53 21.25
N ALA A 205 -23.26 -0.86 20.69
CA ALA A 205 -24.57 -0.49 21.22
C ALA A 205 -24.79 -1.08 22.61
N TYR A 206 -24.44 -2.36 22.82
CA TYR A 206 -24.53 -3.02 24.12
C TYR A 206 -23.69 -2.31 25.19
N LEU A 207 -22.43 -1.98 24.88
CA LEU A 207 -21.54 -1.28 25.81
C LEU A 207 -21.96 0.17 26.10
N LEU A 208 -22.60 0.86 25.13
CA LEU A 208 -23.15 2.19 25.36
C LEU A 208 -24.40 2.18 26.24
N LEU A 209 -25.26 1.19 26.06
CA LEU A 209 -26.53 1.07 26.80
C LEU A 209 -26.33 0.54 28.22
N ASN A 210 -25.24 -0.22 28.47
CA ASN A 210 -24.95 -0.81 29.76
C ASN A 210 -24.13 0.18 30.61
N THR A 211 -24.73 0.67 31.71
CA THR A 211 -24.15 1.69 32.60
C THR A 211 -23.34 1.11 33.74
N ASP A 212 -23.19 -0.21 33.85
CA ASP A 212 -22.45 -0.87 34.92
C ASP A 212 -21.00 -0.36 35.02
N PRO A 213 -20.50 -0.06 36.23
CA PRO A 213 -19.14 0.42 36.48
C PRO A 213 -18.06 -0.51 35.94
N TYR A 214 -18.35 -1.82 35.87
CA TYR A 214 -17.42 -2.83 35.33
C TYR A 214 -17.02 -2.59 33.88
N TYR A 215 -17.95 -2.09 33.03
CA TYR A 215 -17.69 -1.84 31.60
C TYR A 215 -17.16 -0.41 31.31
N ASN A 216 -16.94 0.41 32.34
CA ASN A 216 -16.57 1.82 32.15
C ASN A 216 -15.24 1.98 31.37
N SER A 217 -14.22 1.19 31.67
CA SER A 217 -12.94 1.22 30.98
C SER A 217 -13.05 0.75 29.53
N ALA A 218 -13.80 -0.33 29.28
CA ALA A 218 -14.05 -0.83 27.91
C ALA A 218 -14.82 0.19 27.08
N ARG A 219 -15.82 0.85 27.66
CA ARG A 219 -16.60 1.92 27.02
C ARG A 219 -15.70 3.11 26.66
N LYS A 220 -14.81 3.53 27.55
CA LYS A 220 -13.84 4.60 27.27
C LYS A 220 -12.91 4.23 26.13
N VAL A 221 -12.33 3.01 26.13
CA VAL A 221 -11.49 2.52 25.03
C VAL A 221 -12.24 2.54 23.72
N LEU A 222 -13.49 2.04 23.70
CA LEU A 222 -14.30 2.00 22.50
C LEU A 222 -14.64 3.40 21.98
N THR A 223 -14.94 4.34 22.88
CA THR A 223 -15.22 5.75 22.55
C THR A 223 -13.99 6.41 21.94
N PHE A 224 -12.81 6.26 22.55
CA PHE A 224 -11.57 6.81 22.00
C PHE A 224 -11.22 6.18 20.64
N TRP A 225 -11.39 4.86 20.50
CA TRP A 225 -11.15 4.17 19.25
C TRP A 225 -12.04 4.67 18.11
N THR A 226 -13.34 4.73 18.36
CA THR A 226 -14.32 5.20 17.34
C THR A 226 -14.13 6.67 17.01
N ALA A 227 -13.84 7.53 17.99
CA ALA A 227 -13.54 8.93 17.76
C ALA A 227 -12.29 9.10 16.88
N THR A 228 -11.22 8.33 17.16
CA THR A 228 -9.99 8.34 16.37
C THR A 228 -10.24 7.86 14.92
N LEU A 229 -11.02 6.81 14.74
CA LEU A 229 -11.36 6.30 13.40
C LEU A 229 -12.23 7.31 12.63
N LEU A 230 -13.26 7.86 13.27
CA LEU A 230 -14.15 8.84 12.64
C LEU A 230 -13.37 10.08 12.17
N GLN A 231 -12.38 10.51 12.94
CA GLN A 231 -11.50 11.63 12.60
C GLN A 231 -10.50 11.24 11.48
N ALA A 232 -9.94 10.02 11.50
CA ALA A 232 -8.94 9.58 10.53
C ALA A 232 -9.52 9.26 9.14
N LEU A 233 -10.76 8.72 9.06
CA LEU A 233 -11.37 8.24 7.82
C LEU A 233 -11.47 9.28 6.69
N PRO A 234 -11.97 10.52 6.91
CA PRO A 234 -12.07 11.52 5.84
C PRO A 234 -10.70 11.91 5.29
N PHE A 235 -9.71 12.10 6.16
CA PHE A 235 -8.36 12.47 5.74
C PHE A 235 -7.61 11.32 5.07
N LEU A 236 -7.79 10.09 5.54
CA LEU A 236 -7.26 8.90 4.88
C LEU A 236 -7.85 8.75 3.48
N THR A 237 -9.16 8.94 3.35
CA THR A 237 -9.85 8.90 2.05
C THR A 237 -9.31 9.98 1.12
N ALA A 238 -9.17 11.22 1.61
CA ALA A 238 -8.60 12.33 0.84
C ALA A 238 -7.15 12.03 0.42
N GLY A 239 -6.31 11.50 1.32
CA GLY A 239 -4.92 11.12 1.03
C GLY A 239 -4.81 10.01 -0.03
N VAL A 240 -5.63 8.97 0.07
CA VAL A 240 -5.69 7.88 -0.92
C VAL A 240 -6.19 8.38 -2.26
N LEU A 241 -7.21 9.23 -2.28
CA LEU A 241 -7.72 9.84 -3.51
C LEU A 241 -6.66 10.77 -4.14
N LEU A 242 -5.98 11.60 -3.37
CA LEU A 242 -4.89 12.44 -3.85
C LEU A 242 -3.73 11.60 -4.41
N SER A 243 -3.34 10.53 -3.72
CA SER A 243 -2.33 9.57 -4.21
C SER A 243 -2.73 8.96 -5.56
N SER A 244 -4.00 8.56 -5.69
CA SER A 244 -4.54 8.01 -6.93
C SER A 244 -4.60 9.06 -8.05
N ALA A 245 -4.94 10.31 -7.72
CA ALA A 245 -4.95 11.43 -8.65
C ALA A 245 -3.55 11.75 -9.17
N LEU A 246 -2.56 11.81 -8.28
CA LEU A 246 -1.15 11.99 -8.64
C LEU A 246 -0.68 10.90 -9.61
N GLN A 247 -1.10 9.65 -9.41
CA GLN A 247 -0.70 8.53 -10.25
C GLN A 247 -1.39 8.49 -11.61
N LEU A 248 -2.63 8.96 -11.72
CA LEU A 248 -3.45 8.82 -12.93
C LEU A 248 -3.50 10.09 -13.80
N PHE A 249 -3.60 11.26 -13.19
CA PHE A 249 -3.88 12.51 -13.89
C PHE A 249 -2.67 13.42 -14.06
N VAL A 250 -1.68 13.37 -13.13
CA VAL A 250 -0.53 14.27 -13.22
C VAL A 250 0.49 13.72 -14.22
N PRO A 251 0.85 14.45 -15.29
CA PRO A 251 1.89 14.03 -16.23
C PRO A 251 3.25 13.88 -15.54
N ALA A 252 4.00 12.82 -15.87
CA ALA A 252 5.31 12.56 -15.28
C ALA A 252 6.28 13.75 -15.43
N GLY A 253 6.24 14.43 -16.56
CA GLY A 253 7.11 15.59 -16.83
C GLY A 253 6.84 16.81 -15.94
N TRP A 254 5.64 16.97 -15.38
CA TRP A 254 5.35 18.04 -14.40
C TRP A 254 5.97 17.73 -13.03
N ILE A 255 5.82 16.50 -12.58
CA ILE A 255 6.42 16.04 -11.31
C ILE A 255 7.94 16.13 -11.40
N GLU A 256 8.52 15.70 -12.53
CA GLU A 256 9.95 15.75 -12.78
C GLU A 256 10.50 17.17 -12.77
N LYS A 257 9.84 18.12 -13.44
CA LYS A 257 10.23 19.53 -13.44
C LYS A 257 10.12 20.21 -12.08
N LEU A 258 9.11 19.85 -11.27
CA LEU A 258 8.80 20.52 -10.01
C LEU A 258 9.57 19.91 -8.82
N LEU A 259 9.63 18.57 -8.74
CA LEU A 259 10.12 17.85 -7.56
C LEU A 259 11.47 17.13 -7.76
N CYS A 260 11.93 16.95 -9.02
CA CYS A 260 13.15 16.20 -9.30
C CYS A 260 14.30 17.05 -9.86
N ARG A 261 14.16 18.39 -9.93
CA ARG A 261 15.13 19.27 -10.56
C ARG A 261 16.49 19.33 -9.85
N SER A 262 16.49 19.41 -8.53
CA SER A 262 17.65 19.17 -7.67
C SER A 262 17.17 18.75 -6.27
N HIS A 263 18.04 18.11 -5.49
CA HIS A 263 17.68 17.70 -4.11
C HIS A 263 17.24 18.89 -3.25
N PHE A 264 17.93 20.01 -3.32
CA PHE A 264 17.62 21.19 -2.51
C PHE A 264 16.34 21.89 -2.95
N THR A 265 16.20 22.15 -4.25
CA THR A 265 14.97 22.78 -4.78
C THR A 265 13.75 21.88 -4.61
N GLY A 266 13.93 20.55 -4.71
CA GLY A 266 12.88 19.56 -4.44
C GLY A 266 12.39 19.60 -2.99
N VAL A 267 13.29 19.72 -2.03
CA VAL A 267 12.93 19.85 -0.60
C VAL A 267 12.17 21.16 -0.35
N LEU A 268 12.64 22.28 -0.91
CA LEU A 268 11.96 23.56 -0.75
C LEU A 268 10.56 23.57 -1.38
N THR A 269 10.43 23.03 -2.58
CA THR A 269 9.10 22.92 -3.24
C THR A 269 8.18 21.96 -2.49
N ALA A 270 8.70 20.90 -1.89
CA ALA A 270 7.93 19.98 -1.07
C ALA A 270 7.44 20.63 0.23
N LEU A 271 8.24 21.52 0.87
CA LEU A 271 7.81 22.31 2.03
C LEU A 271 6.66 23.24 1.67
N VAL A 272 6.77 23.97 0.57
CA VAL A 272 5.70 24.87 0.11
C VAL A 272 4.43 24.07 -0.24
N ALA A 273 4.59 22.93 -0.92
CA ALA A 273 3.47 22.05 -1.23
C ALA A 273 2.81 21.50 0.04
N ALA A 274 3.58 21.10 1.04
CA ALA A 274 3.07 20.61 2.32
C ALA A 274 2.24 21.65 3.07
N PHE A 275 2.62 22.91 3.00
CA PHE A 275 1.86 24.03 3.56
C PHE A 275 0.53 24.26 2.83
N CYS A 276 0.55 24.20 1.48
CA CYS A 276 -0.63 24.42 0.65
C CYS A 276 -1.65 23.28 0.71
N PHE A 277 -1.20 22.03 0.95
CA PHE A 277 -2.08 20.87 1.03
C PHE A 277 -2.28 20.45 2.49
N PRO A 278 -3.44 20.75 3.11
CA PRO A 278 -3.72 20.42 4.51
C PRO A 278 -3.94 18.90 4.67
N LEU A 279 -2.85 18.15 4.65
CA LEU A 279 -2.85 16.71 4.89
C LEU A 279 -2.54 16.44 6.36
N CYS A 280 -3.34 15.55 6.97
CA CYS A 280 -2.97 14.99 8.26
C CYS A 280 -1.97 13.83 8.08
N ASP A 281 -1.41 13.39 9.19
CA ASP A 281 -0.50 12.27 9.33
C ASP A 281 -0.97 10.99 8.58
N CYS A 282 -2.23 10.57 8.75
CA CYS A 282 -2.77 9.39 8.08
C CYS A 282 -2.87 9.53 6.56
N GLY A 283 -3.14 10.74 6.04
CA GLY A 283 -3.22 11.01 4.60
C GLY A 283 -1.86 11.16 3.92
N ALA A 284 -0.84 11.58 4.67
CA ALA A 284 0.49 11.84 4.15
C ALA A 284 1.21 10.57 3.66
N VAL A 285 1.02 9.43 4.34
CA VAL A 285 1.68 8.15 3.97
C VAL A 285 1.22 7.59 2.62
N PRO A 286 -0.08 7.53 2.26
CA PRO A 286 -0.52 7.17 0.91
C PRO A 286 0.03 8.11 -0.17
N VAL A 287 0.09 9.41 0.08
CA VAL A 287 0.65 10.39 -0.86
C VAL A 287 2.15 10.18 -1.03
N PHE A 288 2.88 9.96 0.05
CA PHE A 288 4.31 9.60 0.00
C PHE A 288 4.53 8.37 -0.89
N ARG A 289 3.72 7.31 -0.73
CA ARG A 289 3.77 6.15 -1.62
C ARG A 289 3.52 6.54 -3.08
N GLY A 290 2.52 7.39 -3.34
CA GLY A 290 2.19 7.87 -4.69
C GLY A 290 3.38 8.59 -5.35
N LEU A 291 4.11 9.42 -4.60
CA LEU A 291 5.31 10.11 -5.05
C LEU A 291 6.46 9.13 -5.30
N MET A 292 6.65 8.13 -4.42
CA MET A 292 7.69 7.11 -4.59
C MET A 292 7.48 6.25 -5.85
N VAL A 293 6.23 5.90 -6.16
CA VAL A 293 5.86 5.19 -7.41
C VAL A 293 6.21 6.03 -8.65
N ARG A 294 6.18 7.35 -8.52
CA ARG A 294 6.56 8.31 -9.57
C ARG A 294 8.07 8.60 -9.63
N LYS A 295 8.89 7.83 -8.90
CA LYS A 295 10.35 7.99 -8.84
C LYS A 295 10.83 9.36 -8.35
N VAL A 296 10.00 10.05 -7.55
CA VAL A 296 10.41 11.28 -6.85
C VAL A 296 11.54 10.93 -5.87
N PRO A 297 12.58 11.79 -5.72
CA PRO A 297 13.65 11.55 -4.74
C PRO A 297 13.09 11.33 -3.33
N VAL A 298 13.65 10.35 -2.61
CA VAL A 298 13.18 9.95 -1.28
C VAL A 298 13.16 11.14 -0.33
N SER A 299 14.19 11.99 -0.36
CA SER A 299 14.29 13.21 0.46
C SER A 299 13.12 14.17 0.23
N THR A 300 12.81 14.48 -1.03
CA THR A 300 11.70 15.37 -1.41
C THR A 300 10.35 14.81 -0.98
N ALA A 301 10.11 13.53 -1.22
CA ALA A 301 8.88 12.86 -0.85
C ALA A 301 8.71 12.77 0.68
N LEU A 302 9.82 12.51 1.42
CA LEU A 302 9.84 12.52 2.89
C LEU A 302 9.56 13.92 3.45
N THR A 303 10.17 14.96 2.87
CA THR A 303 9.88 16.35 3.26
C THR A 303 8.39 16.64 3.22
N PHE A 304 7.74 16.28 2.11
CA PHE A 304 6.30 16.48 1.97
C PHE A 304 5.50 15.70 3.03
N MET A 305 5.86 14.42 3.27
CA MET A 305 5.17 13.56 4.22
C MET A 305 5.30 14.08 5.68
N LEU A 306 6.51 14.51 6.07
CA LEU A 306 6.80 14.91 7.45
C LEU A 306 6.38 16.36 7.75
N ALA A 307 6.51 17.24 6.76
CA ALA A 307 6.14 18.64 6.91
C ALA A 307 4.62 18.85 6.94
N GLY A 308 3.84 18.10 6.14
CA GLY A 308 2.40 18.26 6.03
C GLY A 308 1.68 18.32 7.37
N PRO A 309 1.82 17.33 8.26
CA PRO A 309 1.15 17.36 9.57
C PRO A 309 1.73 18.37 10.56
N LEU A 310 2.91 18.95 10.30
CA LEU A 310 3.57 19.90 11.18
C LEU A 310 3.24 21.37 10.88
N ILE A 311 3.29 21.74 9.60
CA ILE A 311 3.15 23.14 9.14
C ILE A 311 1.80 23.43 8.50
N ASN A 312 0.86 22.50 8.59
CA ASN A 312 -0.52 22.72 8.17
C ASN A 312 -1.12 23.94 8.86
N PRO A 313 -1.73 24.89 8.14
CA PRO A 313 -2.35 26.08 8.73
C PRO A 313 -3.30 25.78 9.90
N VAL A 314 -4.07 24.69 9.82
CA VAL A 314 -4.99 24.28 10.89
C VAL A 314 -4.22 23.90 12.17
N VAL A 315 -3.10 23.18 12.02
CA VAL A 315 -2.23 22.77 13.13
C VAL A 315 -1.53 23.98 13.75
N LEU A 316 -1.09 24.94 12.94
CA LEU A 316 -0.49 26.18 13.41
C LEU A 316 -1.49 27.00 14.24
N VAL A 317 -2.71 27.19 13.74
CA VAL A 317 -3.77 27.87 14.45
C VAL A 317 -4.12 27.16 15.75
N SER A 318 -4.29 25.84 15.73
CA SER A 318 -4.62 25.07 16.94
C SER A 318 -3.51 25.19 18.00
N THR A 319 -2.24 25.20 17.60
CA THR A 319 -1.10 25.36 18.50
C THR A 319 -1.05 26.78 19.10
N TYR A 320 -1.26 27.78 18.24
CA TYR A 320 -1.29 29.18 18.70
C TYR A 320 -2.40 29.40 19.73
N VAL A 321 -3.60 28.90 19.48
CA VAL A 321 -4.75 29.01 20.39
C VAL A 321 -4.50 28.23 21.70
N ALA A 322 -4.00 26.98 21.59
CA ALA A 322 -3.77 26.13 22.77
C ALA A 322 -2.69 26.71 23.70
N PHE A 323 -1.66 27.35 23.16
CA PHE A 323 -0.55 27.94 23.90
C PHE A 323 -0.57 29.46 23.91
N ALA A 324 -1.77 30.07 23.83
CA ALA A 324 -1.93 31.52 23.99
C ALA A 324 -1.26 32.00 25.26
N GLY A 325 -0.28 32.90 25.12
CA GLY A 325 0.57 33.39 26.22
C GLY A 325 1.93 32.68 26.36
N ASN A 326 2.22 31.63 25.57
CA ASN A 326 3.55 31.02 25.51
C ASN A 326 3.98 30.85 24.04
N GLU A 327 4.40 31.96 23.43
CA GLU A 327 4.81 31.98 22.01
C GLU A 327 6.03 31.09 21.71
N ALA A 328 6.86 30.83 22.74
CA ALA A 328 8.03 29.97 22.56
C ALA A 328 7.66 28.56 22.07
N VAL A 329 6.59 27.96 22.61
CA VAL A 329 6.12 26.61 22.15
C VAL A 329 5.68 26.65 20.69
N PHE A 330 4.96 27.70 20.28
CA PHE A 330 4.52 27.87 18.89
C PHE A 330 5.71 27.99 17.93
N TRP A 331 6.66 28.85 18.24
CA TRP A 331 7.82 29.09 17.38
C TRP A 331 8.74 27.84 17.31
N TRP A 332 9.01 27.21 18.47
CA TRP A 332 9.82 25.98 18.50
C TRP A 332 9.16 24.81 17.83
N ARG A 333 7.84 24.65 17.94
CA ARG A 333 7.10 23.64 17.16
C ARG A 333 7.25 23.91 15.66
N THR A 334 7.08 25.15 15.23
CA THR A 334 7.06 25.50 13.80
C THR A 334 8.47 25.51 13.22
N LEU A 335 9.35 26.37 13.73
CA LEU A 335 10.71 26.52 13.18
C LEU A 335 11.61 25.32 13.53
N GLY A 336 11.56 24.85 14.77
CA GLY A 336 12.29 23.65 15.19
C GLY A 336 11.81 22.41 14.46
N GLY A 337 10.49 22.27 14.24
CA GLY A 337 9.90 21.22 13.44
C GLY A 337 10.34 21.28 11.97
N MET A 338 10.34 22.46 11.35
CA MET A 338 10.86 22.64 9.99
C MET A 338 12.35 22.29 9.87
N ALA A 339 13.16 22.74 10.84
CA ALA A 339 14.58 22.38 10.89
C ALA A 339 14.78 20.87 11.03
N THR A 340 13.98 20.20 11.88
CA THR A 340 13.97 18.75 12.05
C THR A 340 13.66 18.05 10.72
N VAL A 341 12.60 18.46 10.01
CA VAL A 341 12.24 17.91 8.69
C VAL A 341 13.37 18.11 7.68
N PHE A 342 13.98 19.29 7.66
CA PHE A 342 15.09 19.58 6.76
C PHE A 342 16.30 18.67 7.03
N VAL A 343 16.71 18.54 8.28
CA VAL A 343 17.83 17.65 8.67
C VAL A 343 17.54 16.21 8.29
N ILE A 344 16.33 15.70 8.59
CA ILE A 344 15.93 14.33 8.19
C ILE A 344 15.99 14.19 6.66
N SER A 345 15.49 15.16 5.91
CA SER A 345 15.49 15.13 4.45
C SER A 345 16.93 15.05 3.89
N VAL A 346 17.85 15.81 4.47
CA VAL A 346 19.27 15.78 4.08
C VAL A 346 19.90 14.40 4.37
N THR A 347 19.59 13.76 5.51
CA THR A 347 20.11 12.41 5.82
C THR A 347 19.65 11.35 4.83
N PHE A 348 18.53 11.57 4.14
CA PHE A 348 18.00 10.66 3.13
C PHE A 348 18.33 11.07 1.68
N PHE A 349 19.18 12.07 1.42
CA PHE A 349 19.60 12.47 0.05
C PHE A 349 20.24 11.32 -0.74
N ALA A 350 21.11 10.56 -0.09
CA ALA A 350 21.81 9.43 -0.71
C ALA A 350 20.99 8.12 -0.67
N TYR A 351 19.77 8.15 -0.12
CA TYR A 351 18.97 6.93 0.02
C TYR A 351 18.26 6.59 -1.29
N LYS A 352 18.58 5.42 -1.85
CA LYS A 352 18.01 4.99 -3.13
C LYS A 352 16.53 4.60 -3.00
N PRO A 353 15.63 5.04 -3.92
CA PRO A 353 14.22 4.69 -3.91
C PRO A 353 13.93 3.19 -3.90
N GLU A 354 14.78 2.41 -4.56
CA GLU A 354 14.66 0.94 -4.65
C GLU A 354 14.73 0.22 -3.29
N LYS A 355 15.39 0.83 -2.30
CA LYS A 355 15.52 0.29 -0.95
C LYS A 355 14.34 0.65 -0.04
N THR A 356 13.47 1.56 -0.46
CA THR A 356 12.33 2.03 0.35
C THR A 356 11.14 1.09 0.27
N MET A 357 10.83 0.60 -0.91
CA MET A 357 9.70 -0.31 -1.12
C MET A 357 10.17 -1.76 -1.11
N PRO A 358 9.38 -2.69 -0.56
CA PRO A 358 9.60 -4.11 -0.77
C PRO A 358 9.58 -4.38 -2.28
N VAL A 359 10.50 -5.23 -2.73
CA VAL A 359 10.51 -5.71 -4.10
C VAL A 359 9.11 -6.26 -4.41
N GLY A 360 8.32 -5.60 -5.26
CA GLY A 360 6.95 -6.03 -5.60
C GLY A 360 5.81 -5.07 -5.27
N THR A 361 6.09 -3.95 -4.64
CA THR A 361 5.04 -2.97 -4.33
C THR A 361 4.88 -1.85 -5.36
N VAL A 362 5.55 -1.95 -6.50
CA VAL A 362 5.19 -1.08 -7.64
C VAL A 362 3.75 -1.44 -8.00
N PRO A 363 2.79 -0.53 -7.93
CA PRO A 363 1.46 -0.80 -8.42
C PRO A 363 1.58 -0.88 -9.94
N THR A 364 1.75 -2.07 -10.46
CA THR A 364 1.29 -2.37 -11.79
C THR A 364 -0.18 -2.00 -11.79
N ALA A 365 -0.57 -1.18 -12.75
CA ALA A 365 -1.95 -0.76 -12.92
C ALA A 365 -2.80 -2.03 -12.84
N THR A 366 -3.57 -2.14 -11.79
CA THR A 366 -4.32 -3.33 -11.41
C THR A 366 -5.01 -3.91 -12.63
N CYS A 367 -4.54 -5.06 -13.11
CA CYS A 367 -5.27 -5.89 -14.07
C CYS A 367 -6.49 -6.44 -13.35
N ARG A 368 -7.46 -5.58 -13.05
CA ARG A 368 -8.78 -6.04 -12.63
C ARG A 368 -9.50 -6.59 -13.85
N ARG A 369 -10.01 -7.80 -13.68
CA ARG A 369 -10.84 -8.63 -14.54
C ARG A 369 -11.28 -7.93 -15.84
N PHE A 370 -10.71 -8.37 -16.94
CA PHE A 370 -11.18 -7.99 -18.27
C PHE A 370 -12.65 -8.42 -18.40
N GLY A 371 -13.52 -7.52 -18.80
CA GLY A 371 -14.92 -7.83 -19.11
C GLY A 371 -16.01 -7.19 -18.27
N GLU A 372 -15.73 -6.78 -17.01
CA GLU A 372 -16.78 -6.17 -16.19
C GLU A 372 -17.03 -4.68 -16.48
N ARG A 373 -16.16 -4.00 -17.27
CA ARG A 373 -16.26 -2.54 -17.42
C ARG A 373 -16.00 -1.99 -18.82
N ALA A 374 -16.97 -2.19 -19.71
CA ALA A 374 -16.92 -1.66 -21.08
C ALA A 374 -17.19 -0.14 -21.19
N LYS A 375 -17.58 0.55 -20.13
CA LYS A 375 -17.89 2.00 -20.08
C LYS A 375 -17.33 2.67 -18.83
N GLU A 376 -16.04 2.52 -18.54
CA GLU A 376 -15.51 3.29 -17.43
C GLU A 376 -14.98 4.64 -17.88
N ASN A 377 -15.70 5.69 -17.45
CA ASN A 377 -15.21 7.06 -17.37
C ASN A 377 -13.92 7.07 -16.53
N GLY A 378 -12.95 7.93 -16.87
CA GLY A 378 -11.69 8.07 -16.11
C GLY A 378 -11.91 8.20 -14.59
N PHE A 379 -13.07 8.72 -14.19
CA PHE A 379 -13.51 8.84 -12.81
C PHE A 379 -13.72 7.47 -12.11
N LEU A 380 -14.32 6.48 -12.78
CA LEU A 380 -14.49 5.13 -12.20
C LEU A 380 -13.16 4.39 -12.03
N ARG A 381 -12.20 4.61 -12.94
CA ARG A 381 -10.83 4.09 -12.82
C ARG A 381 -10.12 4.71 -11.61
N TYR A 382 -10.34 5.99 -11.38
CA TYR A 382 -9.80 6.75 -10.26
C TYR A 382 -10.34 6.23 -8.92
N THR A 383 -11.66 6.08 -8.79
CA THR A 383 -12.30 5.59 -7.56
C THR A 383 -11.95 4.14 -7.24
N ASP A 384 -11.78 3.29 -8.26
CA ASP A 384 -11.37 1.90 -8.03
C ASP A 384 -9.93 1.73 -7.58
N HIS A 385 -9.02 2.57 -8.12
CA HIS A 385 -7.65 2.60 -7.66
C HIS A 385 -7.60 3.04 -6.19
N GLY A 386 -8.32 4.11 -5.86
CA GLY A 386 -8.45 4.59 -4.49
C GLY A 386 -9.06 3.55 -3.55
N ARG A 387 -10.15 2.88 -3.99
CA ARG A 387 -10.77 1.80 -3.20
C ARG A 387 -9.81 0.67 -2.87
N GLY A 388 -8.99 0.24 -3.84
CA GLY A 388 -8.02 -0.83 -3.61
C GLY A 388 -6.97 -0.47 -2.56
N ASP A 389 -6.43 0.74 -2.61
CA ASP A 389 -5.47 1.25 -1.65
C ASP A 389 -6.11 1.49 -0.27
N PHE A 390 -7.34 2.01 -0.23
CA PHE A 390 -8.09 2.24 1.00
C PHE A 390 -8.32 0.96 1.80
N PHE A 391 -8.84 -0.11 1.17
CA PHE A 391 -9.06 -1.38 1.85
C PHE A 391 -7.76 -2.11 2.26
N ARG A 392 -6.64 -1.78 1.66
CA ARG A 392 -5.33 -2.29 2.09
C ARG A 392 -4.88 -1.65 3.40
N VAL A 393 -5.20 -0.38 3.61
CA VAL A 393 -4.72 0.47 4.71
C VAL A 393 -5.58 0.38 5.95
N ILE A 394 -6.89 0.28 5.80
CA ILE A 394 -7.87 0.28 6.90
C ILE A 394 -7.52 -0.68 8.04
N PRO A 395 -7.12 -1.94 7.82
CA PRO A 395 -6.83 -2.85 8.93
C PRO A 395 -5.70 -2.35 9.84
N TYR A 396 -4.68 -1.71 9.25
CA TYR A 396 -3.54 -1.17 10.00
C TYR A 396 -3.93 0.07 10.81
N VAL A 397 -4.75 0.94 10.23
CA VAL A 397 -5.27 2.13 10.92
C VAL A 397 -6.20 1.71 12.07
N CYS A 398 -7.09 0.75 11.86
CA CYS A 398 -7.97 0.22 12.90
C CYS A 398 -7.17 -0.40 14.06
N ALA A 399 -6.16 -1.23 13.76
CA ALA A 399 -5.32 -1.84 14.77
C ALA A 399 -4.51 -0.80 15.55
N GLY A 400 -3.88 0.16 14.86
CA GLY A 400 -3.12 1.23 15.49
C GLY A 400 -3.98 2.14 16.36
N ALA A 401 -5.16 2.53 15.89
CA ALA A 401 -6.12 3.31 16.65
C ALA A 401 -6.63 2.57 17.89
N PHE A 402 -6.83 1.25 17.80
CA PHE A 402 -7.25 0.44 18.95
C PHE A 402 -6.18 0.40 20.05
N ILE A 403 -4.92 0.10 19.68
CA ILE A 403 -3.80 0.08 20.63
C ILE A 403 -3.63 1.45 21.28
N SER A 404 -3.72 2.54 20.48
CA SER A 404 -3.68 3.91 20.96
C SER A 404 -4.79 4.22 21.97
N ALA A 405 -6.04 3.80 21.69
CA ALA A 405 -7.17 4.00 22.58
C ALA A 405 -6.98 3.27 23.92
N VAL A 406 -6.45 2.04 23.91
CA VAL A 406 -6.09 1.32 25.12
C VAL A 406 -5.05 2.09 25.92
N PHE A 407 -3.99 2.56 25.27
CA PHE A 407 -2.95 3.34 25.93
C PHE A 407 -3.48 4.65 26.52
N GLN A 408 -4.40 5.36 25.84
CA GLN A 408 -5.00 6.60 26.33
C GLN A 408 -5.84 6.38 27.61
N VAL A 409 -6.54 5.25 27.71
CA VAL A 409 -7.37 4.93 28.89
C VAL A 409 -6.52 4.51 30.10
N TYR A 410 -5.50 3.69 29.88
CA TYR A 410 -4.68 3.11 30.94
C TYR A 410 -3.38 3.85 31.21
N GLY A 411 -2.92 4.71 30.29
CA GLY A 411 -1.68 5.50 30.41
C GLY A 411 -1.81 6.78 31.23
N GLY A 412 -2.98 7.10 31.77
CA GLY A 412 -3.23 8.35 32.49
C GLY A 412 -2.39 8.57 33.76
N THR A 413 -1.84 7.51 34.36
CA THR A 413 -0.93 7.60 35.51
C THR A 413 0.52 7.94 35.13
N PHE A 414 0.85 7.85 33.82
CA PHE A 414 2.22 8.07 33.32
C PHE A 414 2.68 9.53 33.45
N SER A 415 1.76 10.49 33.34
CA SER A 415 2.08 11.91 33.30
C SER A 415 2.59 12.49 34.65
N ALA A 416 2.11 11.95 35.77
CA ALA A 416 2.46 12.48 37.10
C ALA A 416 3.90 12.14 37.53
N THR A 417 4.48 11.05 36.97
CA THR A 417 5.82 10.55 37.37
C THR A 417 6.95 11.13 36.50
N VAL A 418 6.63 11.79 35.38
CA VAL A 418 7.61 12.20 34.36
C VAL A 418 8.24 13.59 34.64
N GLY A 419 7.61 14.44 35.48
CA GLY A 419 8.05 15.79 35.72
C GLY A 419 9.48 15.94 36.27
N ASP A 420 9.91 15.00 37.13
CA ASP A 420 11.19 15.05 37.83
C ASP A 420 12.38 14.42 37.12
N LEU A 421 12.19 13.91 35.90
CA LEU A 421 13.17 13.11 35.13
C LEU A 421 14.27 13.97 34.44
N GLY A 422 14.33 15.27 34.63
CA GLY A 422 15.31 16.15 33.98
C GLY A 422 15.26 16.04 32.45
N LEU A 423 16.40 15.84 31.79
CA LEU A 423 16.45 15.71 30.31
C LEU A 423 15.77 14.44 29.77
N LEU A 424 15.59 13.41 30.60
CA LEU A 424 14.89 12.19 30.22
C LEU A 424 13.38 12.42 29.97
N VAL A 425 12.84 13.56 30.37
CA VAL A 425 11.46 13.94 30.05
C VAL A 425 11.22 14.00 28.53
N ILE A 426 12.23 14.38 27.73
CA ILE A 426 12.12 14.48 26.28
C ILE A 426 11.81 13.11 25.66
N PRO A 427 12.67 12.09 25.77
CA PRO A 427 12.37 10.78 25.19
C PRO A 427 11.12 10.12 25.79
N CYS A 428 10.80 10.35 27.06
CA CYS A 428 9.56 9.86 27.66
C CYS A 428 8.32 10.46 27.01
N MET A 429 8.30 11.78 26.80
CA MET A 429 7.17 12.46 26.16
C MET A 429 7.07 12.12 24.67
N MET A 430 8.19 11.88 23.98
CA MET A 430 8.18 11.37 22.60
C MET A 430 7.62 9.94 22.54
N ALA A 431 7.96 9.07 23.49
CA ALA A 431 7.35 7.74 23.58
C ALA A 431 5.85 7.82 23.87
N ALA A 432 5.43 8.72 24.76
CA ALA A 432 4.02 8.98 25.00
C ALA A 432 3.30 9.45 23.73
N ALA A 433 3.88 10.37 22.95
CA ALA A 433 3.34 10.82 21.66
C ALA A 433 3.19 9.65 20.67
N PHE A 434 4.18 8.75 20.60
CA PHE A 434 4.14 7.57 19.75
C PHE A 434 2.96 6.66 20.07
N PHE A 435 2.77 6.31 21.34
CA PHE A 435 1.74 5.37 21.75
C PHE A 435 0.35 6.00 21.81
N MET A 436 0.25 7.27 22.24
CA MET A 436 -1.02 7.99 22.25
C MET A 436 -1.56 8.22 20.85
N SER A 437 -0.70 8.38 19.86
CA SER A 437 -1.03 8.45 18.43
C SER A 437 -2.21 9.39 18.14
N VAL A 438 -2.11 10.57 18.70
CA VAL A 438 -3.14 11.62 18.60
C VAL A 438 -3.04 12.32 17.25
N CYS A 439 -4.17 12.83 16.73
CA CYS A 439 -4.15 13.62 15.51
C CYS A 439 -3.42 14.95 15.72
N SER A 440 -2.64 15.39 14.75
CA SER A 440 -1.83 16.60 14.77
C SER A 440 -2.59 17.90 15.08
N THR A 441 -3.91 17.92 14.88
CA THR A 441 -4.76 19.05 15.26
C THR A 441 -5.18 19.05 16.74
N ALA A 442 -5.27 17.86 17.36
CA ALA A 442 -5.67 17.70 18.76
C ALA A 442 -4.47 17.59 19.71
N ASP A 443 -3.26 17.30 19.19
CA ASP A 443 -2.05 17.11 19.98
C ASP A 443 -1.67 18.38 20.79
N ALA A 444 -1.90 19.57 20.23
CA ALA A 444 -1.65 20.85 20.92
C ALA A 444 -2.53 21.01 22.17
N VAL A 445 -3.81 20.64 22.08
CA VAL A 445 -4.73 20.74 23.23
C VAL A 445 -4.34 19.74 24.33
N ILE A 446 -3.97 18.51 23.94
CA ILE A 446 -3.50 17.50 24.88
C ILE A 446 -2.17 17.89 25.51
N ALA A 447 -1.22 18.38 24.73
CA ALA A 447 0.06 18.87 25.21
C ALA A 447 -0.10 20.04 26.19
N ARG A 448 -1.10 20.89 26.00
CA ARG A 448 -1.44 21.96 26.93
C ARG A 448 -1.83 21.43 28.30
N ASN A 449 -2.59 20.34 28.36
CA ASN A 449 -2.93 19.71 29.64
C ASN A 449 -1.69 19.20 30.40
N PHE A 450 -0.69 18.70 29.64
CA PHE A 450 0.58 18.25 30.25
C PHE A 450 1.47 19.39 30.71
N SER A 451 1.29 20.63 30.22
CA SER A 451 2.14 21.77 30.54
C SER A 451 2.08 22.20 32.02
N ALA A 452 1.12 21.69 32.79
CA ALA A 452 1.01 21.90 34.22
C ALA A 452 2.11 21.17 35.03
N PHE A 453 2.64 20.07 34.51
CA PHE A 453 3.57 19.19 35.24
C PHE A 453 4.75 18.68 34.41
N VAL A 454 4.79 18.98 33.10
CA VAL A 454 5.86 18.57 32.19
C VAL A 454 6.63 19.79 31.73
N PRO A 455 7.99 19.78 31.80
CA PRO A 455 8.82 20.85 31.28
C PRO A 455 8.57 21.09 29.77
N THR A 456 8.69 22.36 29.36
CA THR A 456 8.41 22.81 27.98
C THR A 456 9.20 22.01 26.91
N ALA A 457 10.44 21.61 27.23
CA ALA A 457 11.25 20.77 26.32
C ALA A 457 10.59 19.43 26.00
N GLY A 458 9.98 18.77 27.00
CA GLY A 458 9.22 17.54 26.79
C GLY A 458 7.97 17.77 25.93
N ILE A 459 7.29 18.89 26.10
CA ILE A 459 6.13 19.31 25.30
C ILE A 459 6.54 19.55 23.84
N ILE A 460 7.66 20.23 23.61
CA ILE A 460 8.21 20.46 22.26
C ILE A 460 8.54 19.11 21.59
N GLY A 461 9.20 18.19 22.32
CA GLY A 461 9.47 16.84 21.83
C GLY A 461 8.19 16.08 21.45
N PHE A 462 7.15 16.15 22.29
CA PHE A 462 5.83 15.57 22.01
C PHE A 462 5.20 16.14 20.74
N LEU A 463 5.16 17.47 20.61
CA LEU A 463 4.49 18.18 19.53
C LEU A 463 5.20 18.08 18.17
N ILE A 464 6.52 17.87 18.15
CA ILE A 464 7.28 17.70 16.90
C ILE A 464 7.27 16.22 16.49
N PHE A 465 7.50 15.30 17.43
CA PHE A 465 7.64 13.88 17.15
C PHE A 465 6.31 13.21 16.77
N GLY A 466 5.23 13.48 17.53
CA GLY A 466 3.92 12.86 17.36
C GLY A 466 3.39 12.90 15.93
N PRO A 467 3.28 14.09 15.31
CA PRO A 467 2.82 14.22 13.93
C PRO A 467 3.70 13.54 12.88
N MET A 468 5.02 13.41 13.15
CA MET A 468 5.97 12.77 12.22
C MET A 468 5.99 11.25 12.34
N ALA A 469 5.86 10.74 13.58
CA ALA A 469 5.99 9.32 13.86
C ALA A 469 5.10 8.91 15.03
N ASP A 470 4.03 8.23 14.72
CA ASP A 470 3.12 7.62 15.69
C ASP A 470 2.88 6.13 15.37
N LEU A 471 2.24 5.42 16.27
CA LEU A 471 1.97 3.99 16.13
C LEU A 471 1.10 3.67 14.91
N LYS A 472 0.08 4.49 14.60
CA LYS A 472 -0.78 4.33 13.41
C LYS A 472 0.04 4.46 12.14
N ASN A 473 0.86 5.51 12.04
CA ASN A 473 1.72 5.76 10.89
C ASN A 473 2.81 4.69 10.75
N TYR A 474 3.36 4.22 11.87
CA TYR A 474 4.30 3.08 11.85
C TYR A 474 3.67 1.86 11.19
N LEU A 475 2.49 1.45 11.66
CA LEU A 475 1.78 0.29 11.10
C LEU A 475 1.39 0.52 9.64
N LEU A 476 0.96 1.74 9.31
CA LEU A 476 0.61 2.13 7.94
C LEU A 476 1.83 2.11 7.00
N MET A 477 2.96 2.65 7.43
CA MET A 477 4.21 2.59 6.67
C MET A 477 4.70 1.14 6.48
N ARG A 478 4.52 0.27 7.47
CA ARG A 478 4.85 -1.15 7.38
C ARG A 478 4.02 -1.91 6.33
N ALA A 479 2.84 -1.41 6.01
CA ALA A 479 2.00 -1.97 4.94
C ALA A 479 2.55 -1.68 3.53
N TYR A 480 3.33 -0.61 3.37
CA TYR A 480 3.81 -0.14 2.07
C TYR A 480 5.31 -0.21 1.87
N PHE A 481 6.09 -0.09 2.95
CA PHE A 481 7.53 0.11 2.89
C PHE A 481 8.31 -1.01 3.57
N SER A 482 9.59 -1.16 3.20
CA SER A 482 10.46 -2.17 3.79
C SER A 482 10.70 -1.90 5.29
N SER A 483 10.79 -2.97 6.08
CA SER A 483 11.04 -2.89 7.53
C SER A 483 12.29 -2.08 7.86
N SER A 484 13.35 -2.28 7.10
CA SER A 484 14.64 -1.60 7.29
C SER A 484 14.53 -0.09 7.06
N PHE A 485 13.77 0.32 6.03
CA PHE A 485 13.52 1.73 5.76
C PHE A 485 12.70 2.37 6.88
N VAL A 486 11.59 1.75 7.27
CA VAL A 486 10.68 2.30 8.32
C VAL A 486 11.40 2.43 9.65
N TYR A 487 12.18 1.39 10.05
CA TYR A 487 12.95 1.44 11.28
C TYR A 487 13.99 2.57 11.25
N ARG A 488 14.77 2.67 10.17
CA ARG A 488 15.76 3.73 10.00
C ARG A 488 15.12 5.12 10.04
N LEU A 489 13.98 5.30 9.38
CA LEU A 489 13.26 6.56 9.35
C LEU A 489 12.81 6.97 10.75
N ILE A 490 12.14 6.09 11.49
CA ILE A 490 11.64 6.40 12.84
C ILE A 490 12.79 6.68 13.80
N THR A 491 13.88 5.88 13.73
CA THR A 491 15.06 6.13 14.56
C THR A 491 15.69 7.50 14.25
N THR A 492 15.77 7.87 12.97
CA THR A 492 16.28 9.19 12.57
C THR A 492 15.37 10.31 13.06
N ILE A 493 14.04 10.18 12.91
CA ILE A 493 13.08 11.15 13.42
C ILE A 493 13.24 11.30 14.94
N PHE A 494 13.36 10.19 15.67
CA PHE A 494 13.52 10.20 17.12
C PHE A 494 14.79 10.96 17.56
N ILE A 495 15.94 10.63 16.97
CA ILE A 495 17.22 11.25 17.33
C ILE A 495 17.22 12.74 17.01
N VAL A 496 16.77 13.13 15.82
CA VAL A 496 16.79 14.55 15.39
C VAL A 496 15.80 15.37 16.22
N THR A 497 14.60 14.82 16.50
CA THR A 497 13.61 15.52 17.35
C THR A 497 14.09 15.67 18.78
N ALA A 498 14.70 14.62 19.36
CA ALA A 498 15.28 14.70 20.71
C ALA A 498 16.37 15.76 20.78
N PHE A 499 17.22 15.85 19.76
CA PHE A 499 18.24 16.90 19.67
C PHE A 499 17.61 18.29 19.56
N THR A 500 16.58 18.49 18.72
CA THR A 500 15.88 19.77 18.58
C THR A 500 15.22 20.19 19.90
N ALA A 501 14.59 19.26 20.62
CA ALA A 501 13.99 19.56 21.93
C ALA A 501 15.06 19.85 23.02
N ALA A 502 16.22 19.18 22.95
CA ALA A 502 17.34 19.48 23.86
C ALA A 502 17.97 20.86 23.58
N MET A 503 18.06 21.28 22.32
CA MET A 503 18.53 22.60 21.92
C MET A 503 17.67 23.73 22.52
N TYR A 504 16.35 23.49 22.65
CA TYR A 504 15.49 24.45 23.37
C TYR A 504 16.01 24.71 24.80
N VAL A 505 16.39 23.66 25.53
CA VAL A 505 16.90 23.76 26.90
C VAL A 505 18.21 24.54 26.94
N LEU A 506 19.10 24.31 25.97
CA LEU A 506 20.39 25.00 25.88
C LEU A 506 20.21 26.48 25.58
N VAL A 507 19.32 26.84 24.67
CA VAL A 507 19.07 28.23 24.29
C VAL A 507 18.36 28.99 25.41
N THR A 508 17.40 28.37 26.12
CA THR A 508 16.62 29.07 27.18
C THR A 508 17.31 29.11 28.53
N LYS A 509 18.25 28.18 28.84
CA LYS A 509 19.05 28.20 30.05
C LYS A 509 20.37 28.98 29.89
N GLY A 510 20.74 29.33 28.66
CA GLY A 510 21.92 30.14 28.35
C GLY A 510 21.66 31.64 28.26
N VAL A 511 20.39 32.04 28.45
CA VAL A 511 19.94 33.41 28.62
C VAL A 511 19.43 33.56 30.04
#